data_f649a93d756f17703cdd6b10ff4ee222
#
_entry.id   f649a93d756f17703cdd6b10ff4ee222
#
_cell.length_a   1.000
_cell.length_b   1.000
_cell.length_c   1.000
_cell.angle_alpha   90.00
_cell.angle_beta   90.00
_cell.angle_gamma   90.00
#
_symmetry.space_group_name_H-M   'P 1'
#
loop_
_entity.id
_entity.type
_entity.pdbx_description
1 polymer ?
#
loop_
_entity_poly.entity_id
_entity_poly.type
_entity_poly.pdbx_seq_one_letter_code
_entity_poly.pdbx_strand_id
1 'polypeptide(L)'
;MKEVLFTGSGVAIVTPFKDGKVNMPVFGRLIDRQLAEGTDAIIVCGTTGEAATMTQSERAEVIACCVDRVAGRVPVIAGTGANDTRVACGNALAAERLGADGLLIVTPYYNK
;
A
#
# COMPACT_ATOMS: atom_id res chain seq x y z
N MET A 1 -15.54 15.79 11.30
CA MET A 1 -14.19 15.54 11.82
C MET A 1 -13.72 14.18 11.41
N LYS A 2 -12.49 14.08 10.98
CA LYS A 2 -11.93 12.80 10.54
C LYS A 2 -11.40 12.01 11.71
N GLU A 3 -11.60 10.72 11.66
CA GLU A 3 -11.00 9.84 12.65
C GLU A 3 -9.50 9.72 12.40
N VAL A 4 -8.77 9.56 13.47
CA VAL A 4 -7.35 9.25 13.40
C VAL A 4 -7.22 7.74 13.22
N LEU A 5 -6.64 7.31 12.09
CA LEU A 5 -6.46 5.89 11.79
C LEU A 5 -5.46 5.21 12.71
N PHE A 6 -4.39 5.93 13.05
CA PHE A 6 -3.36 5.41 13.94
C PHE A 6 -2.55 6.55 14.52
N THR A 7 -1.90 6.27 15.63
CA THR A 7 -0.86 7.14 16.18
C THR A 7 0.37 6.28 16.35
N GLY A 8 1.55 6.88 16.18
CA GLY A 8 2.81 6.18 16.31
C GLY A 8 3.47 5.93 14.98
N SER A 9 3.94 4.71 14.75
CA SER A 9 4.79 4.37 13.62
C SER A 9 4.03 3.70 12.48
N GLY A 10 4.05 4.33 11.31
CA GLY A 10 3.58 3.71 10.08
C GLY A 10 4.79 3.33 9.22
N VAL A 11 4.85 2.10 8.75
CA VAL A 11 5.97 1.62 7.95
C VAL A 11 5.59 1.51 6.48
N ALA A 12 6.44 2.09 5.62
CA ALA A 12 6.32 1.94 4.17
C ALA A 12 7.01 0.63 3.79
N ILE A 13 6.23 -0.38 3.46
CA ILE A 13 6.76 -1.71 3.20
C ILE A 13 7.28 -1.84 1.78
N VAL A 14 8.42 -2.52 1.63
CA VAL A 14 9.04 -2.79 0.34
C VAL A 14 8.25 -3.87 -0.40
N THR A 15 8.14 -3.73 -1.72
CA THR A 15 7.52 -4.75 -2.57
C THR A 15 8.63 -5.56 -3.24
N PRO A 16 8.89 -6.80 -2.80
CA PRO A 16 9.96 -7.60 -3.38
C PRO A 16 9.56 -8.19 -4.73
N PHE A 17 10.50 -8.22 -5.66
CA PHE A 17 10.29 -8.80 -7.00
C PHE A 17 11.24 -9.97 -7.21
N LYS A 18 10.79 -10.92 -8.02
CA LYS A 18 11.61 -12.03 -8.47
C LYS A 18 11.19 -12.38 -9.91
N ASP A 19 12.16 -12.41 -10.80
CA ASP A 19 11.91 -12.74 -12.22
C ASP A 19 10.84 -11.83 -12.84
N GLY A 20 10.86 -10.55 -12.48
CA GLY A 20 9.94 -9.55 -13.03
C GLY A 20 8.55 -9.56 -12.41
N LYS A 21 8.31 -10.39 -11.41
CA LYS A 21 7.01 -10.49 -10.73
C LYS A 21 7.15 -10.25 -9.25
N VAL A 22 6.06 -9.83 -8.62
CA VAL A 22 6.05 -9.66 -7.17
C VAL A 22 6.26 -11.01 -6.50
N ASN A 23 7.21 -11.05 -5.57
CA ASN A 23 7.49 -12.27 -4.80
C ASN A 23 6.53 -12.31 -3.61
N MET A 24 5.34 -12.87 -3.81
CA MET A 24 4.28 -12.88 -2.81
C MET A 24 4.66 -13.58 -1.50
N PRO A 25 5.33 -14.76 -1.52
CA PRO A 25 5.73 -15.38 -0.27
C PRO A 25 6.66 -14.51 0.58
N VAL A 26 7.62 -13.84 -0.05
CA VAL A 26 8.53 -12.93 0.65
C VAL A 26 7.78 -11.71 1.16
N PHE A 27 6.87 -11.16 0.34
CA PHE A 27 6.06 -10.03 0.73
C PHE A 27 5.24 -10.35 1.98
N GLY A 28 4.60 -11.52 2.01
CA GLY A 28 3.85 -11.96 3.19
C GLY A 28 4.71 -12.04 4.44
N ARG A 29 5.92 -12.56 4.32
CA ARG A 29 6.85 -12.64 5.45
C ARG A 29 7.27 -11.25 5.94
N LEU A 30 7.46 -10.30 5.02
CA LEU A 30 7.77 -8.92 5.40
C LEU A 30 6.64 -8.30 6.21
N ILE A 31 5.41 -8.54 5.80
CA ILE A 31 4.22 -8.07 6.53
C ILE A 31 4.21 -8.69 7.94
N ASP A 32 4.37 -9.99 8.02
CA ASP A 32 4.36 -10.69 9.30
C ASP A 32 5.44 -10.15 10.24
N ARG A 33 6.62 -9.87 9.70
CA ARG A 33 7.72 -9.33 10.49
C ARG A 33 7.38 -7.96 11.05
N GLN A 34 6.78 -7.09 10.24
CA GLN A 34 6.40 -5.76 10.70
C GLN A 34 5.34 -5.85 11.80
N LEU A 35 4.39 -6.75 11.65
CA LEU A 35 3.37 -6.95 12.67
C LEU A 35 3.98 -7.45 13.98
N ALA A 36 4.96 -8.37 13.88
CA ALA A 36 5.65 -8.90 15.05
C ALA A 36 6.48 -7.83 15.76
N GLU A 37 6.99 -6.85 15.02
CA GLU A 37 7.77 -5.76 15.58
C GLU A 37 6.92 -4.64 16.18
N GLY A 38 5.60 -4.75 16.07
CA GLY A 38 4.69 -3.81 16.72
C GLY A 38 4.42 -2.54 15.94
N THR A 39 4.53 -2.56 14.62
CA THR A 39 4.18 -1.39 13.83
C THR A 39 2.71 -1.01 14.03
N ASP A 40 2.41 0.29 13.97
CA ASP A 40 1.06 0.80 14.20
C ASP A 40 0.23 0.88 12.92
N ALA A 41 0.86 0.86 11.76
CA ALA A 41 0.19 0.86 10.46
C ALA A 41 1.15 0.38 9.39
N ILE A 42 0.62 -0.15 8.29
CA ILE A 42 1.42 -0.57 7.14
C ILE A 42 1.00 0.24 5.92
N ILE A 43 1.98 0.86 5.27
CA ILE A 43 1.77 1.63 4.04
C ILE A 43 2.26 0.78 2.87
N VAL A 44 1.34 0.40 2.00
CA VAL A 44 1.63 -0.46 0.86
C VAL A 44 1.48 0.34 -0.44
N CYS A 45 2.27 -0.01 -1.43
CA CYS A 45 2.26 0.68 -2.73
C CYS A 45 2.64 2.16 -2.64
N GLY A 46 3.40 2.54 -1.62
CA GLY A 46 4.00 3.86 -1.57
C GLY A 46 5.26 3.90 -2.46
N THR A 47 5.94 5.03 -2.50
CA THR A 47 7.15 5.19 -3.30
C THR A 47 8.19 4.13 -2.95
N THR A 48 8.37 3.85 -1.67
CA THR A 48 9.30 2.82 -1.20
C THR A 48 8.94 1.42 -1.72
N GLY A 49 7.67 1.17 -1.95
CA GLY A 49 7.19 -0.10 -2.49
C GLY A 49 7.27 -0.21 -4.01
N GLU A 50 7.91 0.75 -4.67
CA GLU A 50 8.10 0.77 -6.13
C GLU A 50 6.79 0.75 -6.91
N ALA A 51 5.77 1.41 -6.37
CA ALA A 51 4.43 1.42 -6.96
C ALA A 51 4.41 1.94 -8.41
N ALA A 52 5.32 2.87 -8.74
CA ALA A 52 5.37 3.46 -10.07
C ALA A 52 5.73 2.46 -11.17
N THR A 53 6.38 1.34 -10.81
CA THR A 53 6.80 0.32 -11.78
C THR A 53 5.85 -0.87 -11.84
N MET A 54 4.83 -0.89 -11.00
CA MET A 54 3.88 -1.99 -10.95
C MET A 54 2.70 -1.78 -11.90
N THR A 55 2.21 -2.87 -12.48
CA THR A 55 0.97 -2.84 -13.25
C THR A 55 -0.22 -2.69 -12.28
N GLN A 56 -1.38 -2.35 -12.81
CA GLN A 56 -2.60 -2.28 -12.00
C GLN A 56 -2.94 -3.62 -11.38
N SER A 57 -2.72 -4.70 -12.11
CA SER A 57 -2.95 -6.05 -11.61
C SER A 57 -2.03 -6.37 -10.44
N GLU A 58 -0.75 -6.02 -10.56
CA GLU A 58 0.22 -6.22 -9.48
C GLU A 58 -0.13 -5.39 -8.25
N ARG A 59 -0.55 -4.14 -8.44
CA ARG A 59 -0.98 -3.29 -7.34
C ARG A 59 -2.15 -3.91 -6.59
N ALA A 60 -3.14 -4.41 -7.33
CA ALA A 60 -4.31 -5.03 -6.73
C ALA A 60 -3.92 -6.27 -5.91
N GLU A 61 -3.04 -7.11 -6.45
CA GLU A 61 -2.57 -8.29 -5.75
C GLU A 61 -1.81 -7.94 -4.46
N VAL A 62 -0.95 -6.93 -4.52
CA VAL A 62 -0.16 -6.50 -3.38
C VAL A 62 -1.05 -5.94 -2.27
N ILE A 63 -1.99 -5.07 -2.64
CA ILE A 63 -2.91 -4.49 -1.66
C ILE A 63 -3.80 -5.57 -1.03
N ALA A 64 -4.36 -6.45 -1.85
CA ALA A 64 -5.22 -7.52 -1.37
C ALA A 64 -4.46 -8.47 -0.43
N CYS A 65 -3.23 -8.81 -0.80
CA CYS A 65 -2.39 -9.66 0.04
C CYS A 65 -2.12 -9.00 1.39
N CYS A 66 -1.80 -7.71 1.37
CA CYS A 66 -1.52 -6.97 2.59
C CYS A 66 -2.75 -6.91 3.50
N VAL A 67 -3.90 -6.56 2.96
CA VAL A 67 -5.15 -6.48 3.72
C VAL A 67 -5.48 -7.84 4.33
N ASP A 68 -5.37 -8.89 3.54
CA ASP A 68 -5.68 -10.25 4.00
C ASP A 68 -4.72 -10.71 5.09
N ARG A 69 -3.42 -10.46 4.90
CA ARG A 69 -2.38 -10.90 5.84
C ARG A 69 -2.48 -10.15 7.17
N VAL A 70 -2.77 -8.86 7.12
CA VAL A 70 -2.92 -8.02 8.30
C VAL A 70 -4.18 -8.40 9.08
N ALA A 71 -5.24 -8.75 8.38
CA ALA A 71 -6.50 -9.22 8.99
C ALA A 71 -7.05 -8.29 10.07
N GLY A 72 -7.00 -6.99 9.82
CA GLY A 72 -7.55 -5.98 10.75
C GLY A 72 -6.72 -5.65 11.96
N ARG A 73 -5.53 -6.23 12.11
CA ARG A 73 -4.69 -5.99 13.29
C ARG A 73 -4.13 -4.57 13.36
N VAL A 74 -3.83 -3.99 12.22
CA VAL A 74 -3.39 -2.59 12.11
C VAL A 74 -4.02 -1.99 10.85
N PRO A 75 -4.10 -0.65 10.74
CA PRO A 75 -4.56 -0.03 9.49
C PRO A 75 -3.63 -0.33 8.33
N VAL A 76 -4.21 -0.56 7.15
CA VAL A 76 -3.48 -0.69 5.89
C VAL A 76 -3.76 0.56 5.07
N ILE A 77 -2.71 1.29 4.74
CA ILE A 77 -2.79 2.53 3.97
C ILE A 77 -2.20 2.26 2.59
N ALA A 78 -2.98 2.49 1.55
CA ALA A 78 -2.52 2.24 0.18
C ALA A 78 -2.08 3.53 -0.49
N GLY A 79 -0.91 3.50 -1.11
CA GLY A 79 -0.45 4.61 -1.93
C GLY A 79 -1.21 4.60 -3.25
N THR A 80 -1.93 5.67 -3.53
CA THR A 80 -2.81 5.74 -4.71
C THR A 80 -2.52 6.95 -5.61
N GLY A 81 -1.60 7.81 -5.20
CA GLY A 81 -1.27 9.00 -5.97
C GLY A 81 -0.61 8.68 -7.30
N ALA A 82 -0.86 9.53 -8.27
CA ALA A 82 -0.25 9.45 -9.59
C ALA A 82 -0.22 10.85 -10.19
N ASN A 83 0.61 11.05 -11.23
CA ASN A 83 0.67 12.34 -11.89
C ASN A 83 -0.59 12.65 -12.69
N ASP A 84 -1.33 11.63 -13.10
CA ASP A 84 -2.62 11.79 -13.77
C ASP A 84 -3.74 11.63 -12.74
N THR A 85 -4.56 12.65 -12.59
CA THR A 85 -5.64 12.67 -11.60
C THR A 85 -6.65 11.53 -11.82
N ARG A 86 -6.93 11.18 -13.07
CA ARG A 86 -7.86 10.09 -13.36
C ARG A 86 -7.28 8.75 -12.91
N VAL A 87 -5.99 8.55 -13.10
CA VAL A 87 -5.32 7.34 -12.64
C VAL A 87 -5.32 7.29 -11.12
N ALA A 88 -5.04 8.41 -10.46
CA ALA A 88 -5.05 8.49 -9.01
C ALA A 88 -6.44 8.17 -8.45
N CYS A 89 -7.50 8.69 -9.04
CA CYS A 89 -8.87 8.40 -8.62
C CYS A 89 -9.20 6.92 -8.80
N GLY A 90 -8.80 6.33 -9.92
CA GLY A 90 -9.01 4.91 -10.17
C GLY A 90 -8.27 4.03 -9.16
N ASN A 91 -7.03 4.41 -8.82
CA ASN A 91 -6.23 3.71 -7.82
C ASN A 91 -6.91 3.78 -6.44
N ALA A 92 -7.45 4.95 -6.09
CA ALA A 92 -8.13 5.14 -4.81
C ALA A 92 -9.36 4.24 -4.69
N LEU A 93 -10.19 4.22 -5.74
CA LEU A 93 -11.39 3.37 -5.75
C LEU A 93 -11.03 1.89 -5.66
N ALA A 94 -10.01 1.47 -6.40
CA ALA A 94 -9.56 0.08 -6.37
C ALA A 94 -9.06 -0.30 -4.98
N ALA A 95 -8.25 0.56 -4.35
CA ALA A 95 -7.73 0.28 -3.01
C ALA A 95 -8.85 0.18 -1.98
N GLU A 96 -9.84 1.07 -2.07
CA GLU A 96 -10.99 1.03 -1.18
C GLU A 96 -11.76 -0.27 -1.31
N ARG A 97 -11.99 -0.72 -2.54
CA ARG A 97 -12.68 -1.99 -2.81
C ARG A 97 -11.91 -3.19 -2.28
N LEU A 98 -10.60 -3.11 -2.25
CA LEU A 98 -9.74 -4.19 -1.75
C LEU A 98 -9.63 -4.19 -0.23
N GLY A 99 -10.18 -3.18 0.43
CA GLY A 99 -10.24 -3.17 1.88
C GLY A 99 -9.18 -2.32 2.58
N ALA A 100 -8.48 -1.45 1.85
CA ALA A 100 -7.54 -0.53 2.49
C ALA A 100 -8.28 0.40 3.45
N ASP A 101 -7.67 0.68 4.59
CA ASP A 101 -8.27 1.53 5.62
C ASP A 101 -8.04 3.01 5.37
N GLY A 102 -7.01 3.36 4.63
CA GLY A 102 -6.68 4.73 4.30
C GLY A 102 -5.93 4.81 2.99
N LEU A 103 -5.79 6.02 2.48
CA LEU A 103 -5.14 6.28 1.20
C LEU A 103 -4.03 7.31 1.40
N LEU A 104 -2.88 7.06 0.76
CA LEU A 104 -1.79 8.01 0.72
C LEU A 104 -1.77 8.63 -0.68
N ILE A 105 -2.11 9.90 -0.77
CA ILE A 105 -2.17 10.61 -2.04
C ILE A 105 -1.03 11.63 -2.09
N VAL A 106 -0.20 11.51 -3.11
CA VAL A 106 0.90 12.44 -3.33
C VAL A 106 0.46 13.47 -4.38
N THR A 107 0.65 14.73 -4.06
CA THR A 107 0.38 15.81 -5.01
C THR A 107 1.27 15.64 -6.25
N PRO A 108 0.75 15.84 -7.46
CA PRO A 108 1.55 15.69 -8.69
C PRO A 108 2.56 16.84 -8.86
N TYR A 109 3.57 16.82 -8.05
CA TYR A 109 4.53 17.91 -7.92
C TYR A 109 5.46 18.09 -9.11
N TYR A 110 5.52 17.14 -10.00
CA TYR A 110 6.30 17.26 -11.23
C TYR A 110 5.51 17.87 -12.39
N ASN A 111 4.23 18.08 -12.22
CA ASN A 111 3.39 18.71 -13.23
C ASN A 111 3.39 20.21 -13.03
N LYS A 112 3.88 20.90 -14.00
CA LYS A 112 3.88 22.37 -13.96
C LYS A 112 2.76 22.90 -14.84
#